data_d6830c90060a57e5ee080983dccc3388
#
_entry.id   d6830c90060a57e5ee080983dccc3388
#
_cell.length_a   1.000
_cell.length_b   1.000
_cell.length_c   1.000
_cell.angle_alpha   90.00
_cell.angle_beta   90.00
_cell.angle_gamma   90.00
#
_symmetry.space_group_name_H-M   'P 1'
#
loop_
_entity.id
_entity.type
_entity.pdbx_description
1 polymer ?
#
loop_
_entity_poly.entity_id
_entity_poly.type
_entity_poly.pdbx_seq_one_letter_code
_entity_poly.pdbx_strand_id
1 'polypeptide(L)'
;MPDICLYKVKRNIFTMLTTPPLTTGVLATLQDLGITTRQDLRQIGAIKTFLLLKAAGRTITRSTLWQLEALSHGIRPQDLSEAEKTVLLKQLADHPPVAVFPRPSEMENFMRIALEQAAQSAAAGEIPVGAAVVKNGSVIAAAHNTCIQSRDVSRHAEISALAQAGAVLGNYRLDGCDVYVTLEPCVMCASALIQARVARVIFGADEPKTGAAGSIIDLFAAHGINKHTAVTGGILEKECRTLLQQFFREKRRFQP
;
A
#
# COMPACT_ATOMS: atom_id res chain seq x y z
N MET A 1 35.52 44.50 11.60
CA MET A 1 35.62 43.26 12.39
C MET A 1 34.62 42.27 11.83
N PRO A 2 35.04 41.06 11.62
CA PRO A 2 34.67 40.38 10.42
C PRO A 2 33.43 39.46 10.56
N ASP A 3 32.75 39.36 9.46
CA ASP A 3 31.78 38.33 9.13
C ASP A 3 32.33 36.91 9.35
N ILE A 4 31.88 36.25 10.38
CA ILE A 4 32.03 34.81 10.57
C ILE A 4 30.63 34.27 10.93
N CYS A 5 29.87 33.84 9.96
CA CYS A 5 28.93 32.73 10.10
C CYS A 5 27.96 32.56 8.91
N LEU A 6 28.48 32.42 7.69
CA LEU A 6 27.63 32.05 6.55
C LEU A 6 28.25 30.92 5.69
N TYR A 7 29.04 30.03 6.29
CA TYR A 7 29.61 28.87 5.60
C TYR A 7 29.34 27.57 6.37
N LYS A 8 28.08 27.27 6.67
CA LYS A 8 27.68 25.90 7.00
C LYS A 8 26.28 25.65 6.51
N VAL A 9 26.18 24.61 5.68
CA VAL A 9 24.97 23.91 5.20
C VAL A 9 24.61 24.21 3.74
N LYS A 10 25.54 23.94 2.83
CA LYS A 10 25.21 23.29 1.58
C LYS A 10 25.89 21.92 1.58
N ARG A 11 25.57 21.06 2.57
CA ARG A 11 25.96 19.66 2.50
C ARG A 11 25.00 18.95 1.55
N ASN A 12 25.55 18.55 0.43
CA ASN A 12 25.06 17.70 -0.63
C ASN A 12 23.80 16.89 -0.27
N ILE A 13 22.64 17.41 -0.62
CA ILE A 13 21.33 16.76 -0.51
C ILE A 13 21.32 15.47 -1.36
N PHE A 14 22.12 15.41 -2.41
CA PHE A 14 22.25 14.32 -3.37
C PHE A 14 23.39 13.33 -3.05
N THR A 15 23.86 13.24 -1.79
CA THR A 15 24.90 12.28 -1.45
C THR A 15 24.34 10.86 -1.58
N MET A 16 25.00 10.05 -2.43
CA MET A 16 24.68 8.63 -2.60
C MET A 16 24.85 7.87 -1.29
N LEU A 17 24.02 6.87 -1.09
CA LEU A 17 24.20 5.89 -0.01
C LEU A 17 25.38 5.00 -0.35
N THR A 18 26.21 4.69 0.64
CA THR A 18 27.47 3.95 0.46
C THR A 18 27.69 2.90 1.54
N THR A 19 28.65 2.04 1.29
CA THR A 19 29.26 1.17 2.29
C THR A 19 30.66 1.70 2.64
N PRO A 20 31.03 1.87 3.92
CA PRO A 20 30.18 1.91 5.10
C PRO A 20 29.28 3.16 5.13
N PRO A 21 28.30 3.31 6.04
CA PRO A 21 28.01 2.43 7.18
C PRO A 21 27.06 1.27 6.85
N LEU A 22 26.40 1.25 5.67
CA LEU A 22 25.51 0.18 5.27
C LEU A 22 26.31 -1.05 4.82
N THR A 23 25.77 -2.24 5.04
CA THR A 23 26.36 -3.46 4.45
C THR A 23 26.05 -3.52 2.95
N THR A 24 26.89 -4.22 2.18
CA THR A 24 26.73 -4.39 0.72
C THR A 24 25.33 -4.92 0.37
N GLY A 25 24.84 -5.92 1.13
CA GLY A 25 23.52 -6.50 0.89
C GLY A 25 22.38 -5.53 1.16
N VAL A 26 22.47 -4.70 2.20
CA VAL A 26 21.48 -3.65 2.50
C VAL A 26 21.50 -2.60 1.40
N LEU A 27 22.68 -2.15 1.00
CA LEU A 27 22.83 -1.12 -0.05
C LEU A 27 22.24 -1.61 -1.39
N ALA A 28 22.55 -2.84 -1.82
CA ALA A 28 22.00 -3.43 -3.04
C ALA A 28 20.46 -3.46 -3.01
N THR A 29 19.86 -3.91 -1.90
CA THR A 29 18.40 -3.93 -1.77
C THR A 29 17.80 -2.53 -1.78
N LEU A 30 18.43 -1.54 -1.17
CA LEU A 30 17.98 -0.15 -1.24
C LEU A 30 18.00 0.38 -2.69
N GLN A 31 19.02 0.04 -3.46
CA GLN A 31 19.13 0.38 -4.88
C GLN A 31 18.00 -0.27 -5.70
N ASP A 32 17.72 -1.56 -5.45
CA ASP A 32 16.59 -2.28 -6.09
C ASP A 32 15.24 -1.64 -5.76
N LEU A 33 15.11 -1.06 -4.57
CA LEU A 33 13.93 -0.32 -4.11
C LEU A 33 13.91 1.15 -4.59
N GLY A 34 14.90 1.59 -5.36
CA GLY A 34 15.01 2.97 -5.84
C GLY A 34 15.47 3.97 -4.78
N ILE A 35 15.98 3.50 -3.64
CA ILE A 35 16.47 4.34 -2.53
C ILE A 35 18.00 4.44 -2.67
N THR A 36 18.48 5.43 -3.38
CA THR A 36 19.89 5.53 -3.75
C THR A 36 20.62 6.68 -3.07
N THR A 37 19.89 7.69 -2.63
CA THR A 37 20.45 8.90 -2.03
C THR A 37 19.97 9.15 -0.61
N ARG A 38 20.68 10.01 0.12
CA ARG A 38 20.20 10.49 1.43
C ARG A 38 18.90 11.28 1.32
N GLN A 39 18.61 11.88 0.18
CA GLN A 39 17.36 12.58 -0.05
C GLN A 39 16.19 11.59 -0.16
N ASP A 40 16.36 10.49 -0.91
CA ASP A 40 15.35 9.43 -0.98
C ASP A 40 15.06 8.87 0.41
N LEU A 41 16.14 8.60 1.18
CA LEU A 41 16.02 8.11 2.55
C LEU A 41 15.25 9.09 3.47
N ARG A 42 15.48 10.40 3.34
CA ARG A 42 14.74 11.42 4.10
C ARG A 42 13.27 11.48 3.70
N GLN A 43 12.97 11.40 2.42
CA GLN A 43 11.58 11.46 1.92
C GLN A 43 10.77 10.25 2.36
N ILE A 44 11.37 9.07 2.31
CA ILE A 44 10.71 7.82 2.69
C ILE A 44 10.68 7.66 4.22
N GLY A 45 11.70 8.12 4.91
CA GLY A 45 11.91 7.96 6.34
C GLY A 45 12.63 6.65 6.71
N ALA A 46 13.44 6.69 7.78
CA ALA A 46 14.26 5.54 8.19
C ALA A 46 13.42 4.34 8.62
N ILE A 47 12.30 4.56 9.29
CA ILE A 47 11.42 3.48 9.77
C ILE A 47 10.79 2.73 8.58
N LYS A 48 10.18 3.46 7.64
CA LYS A 48 9.57 2.85 6.45
C LYS A 48 10.63 2.13 5.61
N THR A 49 11.82 2.73 5.44
CA THR A 49 12.95 2.11 4.74
C THR A 49 13.40 0.81 5.43
N PHE A 50 13.50 0.81 6.76
CA PHE A 50 13.81 -0.39 7.54
C PHE A 50 12.77 -1.49 7.33
N LEU A 51 11.48 -1.14 7.34
CA LEU A 51 10.38 -2.08 7.10
C LEU A 51 10.38 -2.62 5.66
N LEU A 52 10.69 -1.77 4.66
CA LEU A 52 10.86 -2.20 3.27
C LEU A 52 12.00 -3.21 3.11
N LEU A 53 13.14 -3.01 3.77
CA LEU A 53 14.23 -3.97 3.78
C LEU A 53 13.81 -5.33 4.36
N LYS A 54 13.02 -5.31 5.45
CA LYS A 54 12.44 -6.55 6.03
C LYS A 54 11.46 -7.21 5.06
N ALA A 55 10.58 -6.44 4.44
CA ALA A 55 9.61 -6.92 3.45
C ALA A 55 10.30 -7.50 2.19
N ALA A 56 11.48 -6.98 1.84
CA ALA A 56 12.33 -7.51 0.78
C ALA A 56 13.15 -8.76 1.21
N GLY A 57 12.84 -9.35 2.38
CA GLY A 57 13.48 -10.59 2.86
C GLY A 57 14.86 -10.40 3.50
N ARG A 58 15.27 -9.16 3.83
CA ARG A 58 16.57 -8.93 4.49
C ARG A 58 16.48 -9.19 6.00
N THR A 59 17.41 -10.00 6.49
CA THR A 59 17.65 -10.12 7.93
C THR A 59 18.46 -8.90 8.37
N ILE A 60 17.83 -8.00 9.12
CA ILE A 60 18.41 -6.77 9.62
C ILE A 60 18.13 -6.59 11.12
N THR A 61 18.96 -5.82 11.77
CA THR A 61 18.90 -5.57 13.22
C THR A 61 18.56 -4.11 13.53
N ARG A 62 18.32 -3.81 14.80
CA ARG A 62 18.13 -2.42 15.26
C ARG A 62 19.29 -1.52 14.87
N SER A 63 20.53 -2.05 14.78
CA SER A 63 21.69 -1.29 14.30
C SER A 63 21.48 -0.72 12.90
N THR A 64 20.83 -1.47 12.00
CA THR A 64 20.48 -0.97 10.67
C THR A 64 19.50 0.20 10.74
N LEU A 65 18.51 0.17 11.64
CA LEU A 65 17.60 1.29 11.84
C LEU A 65 18.36 2.55 12.30
N TRP A 66 19.30 2.39 13.26
CA TRP A 66 20.15 3.51 13.71
C TRP A 66 21.03 4.08 12.59
N GLN A 67 21.55 3.20 11.73
CA GLN A 67 22.34 3.63 10.56
C GLN A 67 21.49 4.42 9.56
N LEU A 68 20.29 3.96 9.25
CA LEU A 68 19.37 4.65 8.34
C LEU A 68 18.96 6.02 8.90
N GLU A 69 18.59 6.09 10.17
CA GLU A 69 18.24 7.36 10.83
C GLU A 69 19.40 8.34 10.84
N ALA A 70 20.56 7.90 11.27
CA ALA A 70 21.77 8.72 11.29
C ALA A 70 22.16 9.24 9.89
N LEU A 71 22.06 8.38 8.86
CA LEU A 71 22.32 8.78 7.47
C LEU A 71 21.32 9.83 6.98
N SER A 72 20.05 9.72 7.34
CA SER A 72 19.02 10.69 6.96
C SER A 72 19.34 12.09 7.52
N HIS A 73 19.90 12.17 8.71
CA HIS A 73 20.29 13.43 9.38
C HIS A 73 21.75 13.85 9.07
N GLY A 74 22.56 12.99 8.45
CA GLY A 74 23.97 13.28 8.15
C GLY A 74 24.88 13.28 9.38
N ILE A 75 24.52 12.52 10.41
CA ILE A 75 25.27 12.28 11.64
C ILE A 75 25.78 10.84 11.69
N ARG A 76 26.55 10.49 12.71
CA ARG A 76 27.01 9.11 12.92
C ARG A 76 26.01 8.36 13.80
N PRO A 77 25.84 7.03 13.65
CA PRO A 77 24.91 6.23 14.47
C PRO A 77 25.15 6.35 15.99
N GLN A 78 26.41 6.55 16.42
CA GLN A 78 26.75 6.73 17.82
C GLN A 78 26.36 8.11 18.38
N ASP A 79 26.05 9.09 17.53
CA ASP A 79 25.61 10.41 17.92
C ASP A 79 24.11 10.45 18.23
N LEU A 80 23.36 9.36 17.94
CA LEU A 80 21.97 9.20 18.36
C LEU A 80 21.89 8.89 19.86
N SER A 81 21.15 9.71 20.58
CA SER A 81 20.89 9.52 22.01
C SER A 81 20.00 8.30 22.27
N GLU A 82 20.02 7.77 23.48
CA GLU A 82 19.13 6.65 23.88
C GLU A 82 17.66 7.08 23.87
N ALA A 83 17.35 8.35 24.10
CA ALA A 83 16.00 8.89 24.00
C ALA A 83 15.50 8.84 22.55
N GLU A 84 16.30 9.27 21.57
CA GLU A 84 15.96 9.20 20.14
C GLU A 84 15.77 7.74 19.69
N LYS A 85 16.65 6.84 20.09
CA LYS A 85 16.52 5.41 19.80
C LYS A 85 15.24 4.81 20.37
N THR A 86 14.85 5.22 21.59
CA THR A 86 13.59 4.79 22.21
C THR A 86 12.37 5.29 21.46
N VAL A 87 12.37 6.54 21.02
CA VAL A 87 11.31 7.11 20.17
C VAL A 87 11.19 6.36 18.86
N LEU A 88 12.30 6.08 18.18
CA LEU A 88 12.33 5.31 16.92
C LEU A 88 11.76 3.90 17.10
N LEU A 89 12.07 3.21 18.22
CA LEU A 89 11.51 1.88 18.48
C LEU A 89 10.00 1.93 18.70
N LYS A 90 9.49 2.96 19.39
CA LYS A 90 8.05 3.16 19.56
C LYS A 90 7.38 3.43 18.22
N GLN A 91 7.91 4.34 17.43
CA GLN A 91 7.39 4.64 16.10
C GLN A 91 7.44 3.42 15.16
N LEU A 92 8.49 2.59 15.25
CA LEU A 92 8.59 1.34 14.50
C LEU A 92 7.49 0.34 14.92
N ALA A 93 7.19 0.27 16.22
CA ALA A 93 6.15 -0.62 16.75
C ALA A 93 4.74 -0.18 16.31
N ASP A 94 4.52 1.14 16.19
CA ASP A 94 3.24 1.73 15.84
C ASP A 94 3.07 1.96 14.31
N HIS A 95 4.11 1.67 13.51
CA HIS A 95 4.07 1.93 12.07
C HIS A 95 3.11 0.96 11.36
N PRO A 96 2.25 1.44 10.43
CA PRO A 96 1.41 0.58 9.61
C PRO A 96 2.22 -0.47 8.84
N PRO A 97 1.61 -1.58 8.42
CA PRO A 97 2.27 -2.59 7.60
C PRO A 97 2.88 -2.00 6.33
N VAL A 98 4.06 -2.47 5.97
CA VAL A 98 4.79 -2.07 4.77
C VAL A 98 5.08 -3.31 3.93
N ALA A 99 4.87 -3.21 2.62
CA ALA A 99 5.20 -4.25 1.67
C ALA A 99 6.00 -3.68 0.48
N VAL A 100 6.75 -4.54 -0.17
CA VAL A 100 7.27 -4.27 -1.52
C VAL A 100 6.15 -4.61 -2.49
N PHE A 101 5.62 -3.58 -3.16
CA PHE A 101 4.57 -3.76 -4.16
C PHE A 101 5.16 -4.27 -5.48
N PRO A 102 4.38 -4.97 -6.32
CA PRO A 102 4.76 -5.33 -7.67
C PRO A 102 5.09 -4.08 -8.51
N ARG A 103 5.76 -4.28 -9.63
CA ARG A 103 6.05 -3.19 -10.57
C ARG A 103 4.75 -2.55 -11.07
N PRO A 104 4.73 -1.24 -11.37
CA PRO A 104 3.52 -0.55 -11.84
C PRO A 104 2.81 -1.27 -13.00
N SER A 105 3.55 -1.71 -14.01
CA SER A 105 3.00 -2.45 -15.15
C SER A 105 2.32 -3.76 -14.77
N GLU A 106 2.83 -4.46 -13.77
CA GLU A 106 2.23 -5.70 -13.26
C GLU A 106 0.95 -5.40 -12.48
N MET A 107 0.97 -4.37 -11.64
CA MET A 107 -0.23 -3.91 -10.92
C MET A 107 -1.33 -3.46 -11.88
N GLU A 108 -0.98 -2.75 -12.95
CA GLU A 108 -1.93 -2.34 -13.98
C GLU A 108 -2.56 -3.54 -14.69
N ASN A 109 -1.79 -4.58 -15.00
CA ASN A 109 -2.34 -5.78 -15.64
C ASN A 109 -3.42 -6.45 -14.78
N PHE A 110 -3.19 -6.60 -13.48
CA PHE A 110 -4.19 -7.17 -12.59
C PHE A 110 -5.36 -6.22 -12.33
N MET A 111 -5.13 -4.91 -12.30
CA MET A 111 -6.21 -3.92 -12.19
C MET A 111 -7.13 -3.94 -13.42
N ARG A 112 -6.62 -4.23 -14.62
CA ARG A 112 -7.46 -4.41 -15.82
C ARG A 112 -8.45 -5.56 -15.66
N ILE A 113 -8.06 -6.66 -15.01
CA ILE A 113 -8.95 -7.78 -14.70
C ILE A 113 -10.07 -7.34 -13.74
N ALA A 114 -9.72 -6.52 -12.73
CA ALA A 114 -10.74 -5.93 -11.86
C ALA A 114 -11.66 -4.96 -12.62
N LEU A 115 -11.13 -4.18 -13.58
CA LEU A 115 -11.94 -3.30 -14.45
C LEU A 115 -12.90 -4.09 -15.36
N GLU A 116 -12.49 -5.25 -15.89
CA GLU A 116 -13.37 -6.14 -16.65
C GLU A 116 -14.55 -6.62 -15.78
N GLN A 117 -14.29 -6.95 -14.52
CA GLN A 117 -15.34 -7.30 -13.55
C GLN A 117 -16.26 -6.10 -13.27
N ALA A 118 -15.69 -4.90 -13.11
CA ALA A 118 -16.48 -3.69 -12.92
C ALA A 118 -17.38 -3.37 -14.13
N ALA A 119 -16.91 -3.64 -15.35
CA ALA A 119 -17.72 -3.49 -16.56
C ALA A 119 -18.90 -4.49 -16.59
N GLN A 120 -18.70 -5.73 -16.15
CA GLN A 120 -19.79 -6.70 -15.99
C GLN A 120 -20.81 -6.25 -14.96
N SER A 121 -20.36 -5.68 -13.84
CA SER A 121 -21.22 -5.05 -12.83
C SER A 121 -22.10 -3.96 -13.44
N ALA A 122 -21.50 -3.05 -14.20
CA ALA A 122 -22.22 -1.98 -14.90
C ALA A 122 -23.29 -2.52 -15.85
N ALA A 123 -22.93 -3.53 -16.67
CA ALA A 123 -23.84 -4.16 -17.63
C ALA A 123 -25.03 -4.84 -16.94
N ALA A 124 -24.85 -5.34 -15.71
CA ALA A 124 -25.92 -5.89 -14.87
C ALA A 124 -26.73 -4.81 -14.11
N GLY A 125 -26.42 -3.51 -14.30
CA GLY A 125 -27.11 -2.41 -13.60
C GLY A 125 -26.67 -2.16 -12.17
N GLU A 126 -25.61 -2.82 -11.73
CA GLU A 126 -24.95 -2.68 -10.43
C GLU A 126 -23.93 -1.53 -10.43
N ILE A 127 -23.56 -1.04 -9.26
CA ILE A 127 -22.45 -0.08 -9.13
C ILE A 127 -21.16 -0.74 -9.65
N PRO A 128 -20.46 -0.13 -10.62
CA PRO A 128 -19.35 -0.75 -11.32
C PRO A 128 -18.07 -0.82 -10.48
N VAL A 129 -18.05 -1.76 -9.57
CA VAL A 129 -16.89 -2.14 -8.79
C VAL A 129 -16.53 -3.59 -9.08
N GLY A 130 -15.26 -3.83 -9.36
CA GLY A 130 -14.71 -5.15 -9.60
C GLY A 130 -13.46 -5.38 -8.75
N ALA A 131 -13.23 -6.64 -8.39
CA ALA A 131 -12.08 -7.06 -7.63
C ALA A 131 -11.45 -8.33 -8.21
N ALA A 132 -10.12 -8.47 -8.06
CA ALA A 132 -9.37 -9.67 -8.39
C ALA A 132 -8.44 -10.04 -7.24
N VAL A 133 -8.33 -11.32 -6.91
CA VAL A 133 -7.40 -11.86 -5.93
C VAL A 133 -6.29 -12.60 -6.66
N VAL A 134 -5.05 -12.23 -6.37
CA VAL A 134 -3.85 -12.76 -7.01
C VAL A 134 -2.99 -13.47 -5.98
N LYS A 135 -2.50 -14.65 -6.30
CA LYS A 135 -1.51 -15.39 -5.50
C LYS A 135 -0.39 -15.89 -6.38
N ASN A 136 0.85 -15.60 -5.99
CA ASN A 136 2.06 -16.00 -6.73
C ASN A 136 2.00 -15.61 -8.23
N GLY A 137 1.53 -14.39 -8.53
CA GLY A 137 1.42 -13.90 -9.91
C GLY A 137 0.27 -14.47 -10.73
N SER A 138 -0.62 -15.27 -10.13
CA SER A 138 -1.78 -15.86 -10.81
C SER A 138 -3.08 -15.37 -10.18
N VAL A 139 -4.08 -15.03 -11.01
CA VAL A 139 -5.43 -14.71 -10.56
C VAL A 139 -6.13 -15.98 -10.10
N ILE A 140 -6.57 -16.03 -8.85
CA ILE A 140 -7.26 -17.17 -8.26
C ILE A 140 -8.76 -16.92 -8.05
N ALA A 141 -9.18 -15.66 -8.07
CA ALA A 141 -10.59 -15.26 -8.01
C ALA A 141 -10.78 -13.88 -8.62
N ALA A 142 -11.95 -13.65 -9.23
CA ALA A 142 -12.36 -12.33 -9.69
C ALA A 142 -13.88 -12.20 -9.54
N ALA A 143 -14.37 -11.05 -9.07
CA ALA A 143 -15.77 -10.83 -8.79
C ALA A 143 -16.14 -9.35 -8.96
N HIS A 144 -17.43 -9.08 -9.02
CA HIS A 144 -18.02 -7.75 -9.13
C HIS A 144 -19.18 -7.58 -8.16
N ASN A 145 -19.62 -6.34 -7.98
CA ASN A 145 -20.81 -6.04 -7.18
C ASN A 145 -22.06 -6.75 -7.70
N THR A 146 -22.83 -7.30 -6.77
CA THR A 146 -24.14 -7.92 -7.03
C THR A 146 -25.17 -7.54 -5.95
N CYS A 147 -25.00 -6.39 -5.30
CA CYS A 147 -25.82 -5.99 -4.16
C CYS A 147 -27.30 -5.84 -4.49
N ILE A 148 -27.64 -5.22 -5.62
CA ILE A 148 -29.02 -4.97 -6.05
C ILE A 148 -29.67 -6.29 -6.45
N GLN A 149 -29.00 -7.08 -7.27
CA GLN A 149 -29.50 -8.37 -7.74
C GLN A 149 -29.72 -9.36 -6.59
N SER A 150 -28.74 -9.42 -5.68
CA SER A 150 -28.77 -10.32 -4.52
C SER A 150 -29.64 -9.78 -3.37
N ARG A 151 -30.02 -8.50 -3.37
CA ARG A 151 -30.65 -7.79 -2.26
C ARG A 151 -29.87 -7.94 -0.94
N ASP A 152 -28.55 -7.88 -1.06
CA ASP A 152 -27.61 -8.14 0.04
C ASP A 152 -26.49 -7.10 0.00
N VAL A 153 -26.44 -6.23 1.00
CA VAL A 153 -25.45 -5.16 1.14
C VAL A 153 -24.03 -5.69 1.24
N SER A 154 -23.83 -6.93 1.64
CA SER A 154 -22.51 -7.53 1.76
C SER A 154 -21.93 -8.00 0.41
N ARG A 155 -22.68 -8.01 -0.68
CA ARG A 155 -22.25 -8.49 -1.99
C ARG A 155 -21.41 -7.48 -2.78
N HIS A 156 -20.49 -6.84 -2.08
CA HIS A 156 -19.43 -6.06 -2.71
C HIS A 156 -18.44 -6.96 -3.46
N ALA A 157 -17.78 -6.40 -4.48
CA ALA A 157 -16.80 -7.10 -5.30
C ALA A 157 -15.71 -7.77 -4.46
N GLU A 158 -15.17 -7.04 -3.46
CA GLU A 158 -14.11 -7.52 -2.57
C GLU A 158 -14.58 -8.72 -1.75
N ILE A 159 -15.75 -8.63 -1.13
CA ILE A 159 -16.30 -9.73 -0.30
C ILE A 159 -16.50 -10.98 -1.15
N SER A 160 -17.08 -10.80 -2.35
CA SER A 160 -17.32 -11.90 -3.28
C SER A 160 -15.99 -12.53 -3.77
N ALA A 161 -14.99 -11.71 -4.08
CA ALA A 161 -13.66 -12.18 -4.50
C ALA A 161 -12.92 -12.92 -3.37
N LEU A 162 -13.00 -12.41 -2.12
CA LEU A 162 -12.41 -13.07 -0.95
C LEU A 162 -13.06 -14.44 -0.71
N ALA A 163 -14.39 -14.54 -0.82
CA ALA A 163 -15.11 -15.81 -0.65
C ALA A 163 -14.71 -16.85 -1.71
N GLN A 164 -14.60 -16.45 -2.98
CA GLN A 164 -14.14 -17.31 -4.06
C GLN A 164 -12.69 -17.75 -3.84
N ALA A 165 -11.78 -16.83 -3.50
CA ALA A 165 -10.39 -17.14 -3.22
C ALA A 165 -10.25 -18.10 -2.03
N GLY A 166 -11.07 -17.90 -0.99
CA GLY A 166 -11.13 -18.79 0.16
C GLY A 166 -11.55 -20.21 -0.21
N ALA A 167 -12.53 -20.35 -1.10
CA ALA A 167 -12.95 -21.66 -1.62
C ALA A 167 -11.84 -22.34 -2.43
N VAL A 168 -11.13 -21.58 -3.30
CA VAL A 168 -10.01 -22.11 -4.09
C VAL A 168 -8.86 -22.59 -3.19
N LEU A 169 -8.55 -21.84 -2.14
CA LEU A 169 -7.43 -22.16 -1.23
C LEU A 169 -7.82 -23.10 -0.08
N GLY A 170 -9.10 -23.42 0.08
CA GLY A 170 -9.60 -24.20 1.22
C GLY A 170 -9.35 -23.51 2.58
N ASN A 171 -9.21 -22.20 2.60
CA ASN A 171 -8.88 -21.43 3.80
C ASN A 171 -9.45 -20.00 3.71
N TYR A 172 -10.05 -19.50 4.81
CA TYR A 172 -10.50 -18.12 4.89
C TYR A 172 -9.35 -17.11 5.07
N ARG A 173 -8.18 -17.56 5.52
CA ARG A 173 -6.97 -16.74 5.59
C ARG A 173 -6.25 -16.79 4.25
N LEU A 174 -6.10 -15.65 3.65
CA LEU A 174 -5.53 -15.47 2.32
C LEU A 174 -4.10 -14.90 2.40
N ASP A 175 -3.31 -15.46 3.34
CA ASP A 175 -1.93 -15.03 3.53
C ASP A 175 -1.14 -15.09 2.21
N GLY A 176 -0.42 -14.01 1.90
CA GLY A 176 0.38 -13.87 0.68
C GLY A 176 -0.43 -13.57 -0.58
N CYS A 177 -1.75 -13.33 -0.47
CA CYS A 177 -2.54 -12.87 -1.60
C CYS A 177 -2.51 -11.35 -1.71
N ASP A 178 -2.60 -10.87 -2.96
CA ASP A 178 -2.85 -9.47 -3.30
C ASP A 178 -4.29 -9.31 -3.75
N VAL A 179 -4.94 -8.23 -3.36
CA VAL A 179 -6.29 -7.90 -3.81
C VAL A 179 -6.26 -6.60 -4.59
N TYR A 180 -6.73 -6.65 -5.82
CA TYR A 180 -6.92 -5.51 -6.69
C TYR A 180 -8.40 -5.16 -6.72
N VAL A 181 -8.74 -3.90 -6.53
CA VAL A 181 -10.13 -3.41 -6.55
C VAL A 181 -10.19 -2.05 -7.26
N THR A 182 -11.21 -1.85 -8.08
CA THR A 182 -11.32 -0.63 -8.89
C THR A 182 -11.63 0.64 -8.11
N LEU A 183 -12.17 0.49 -6.89
CA LEU A 183 -12.54 1.58 -5.98
C LEU A 183 -11.94 1.35 -4.60
N GLU A 184 -11.57 2.42 -3.91
CA GLU A 184 -11.09 2.35 -2.53
C GLU A 184 -12.07 1.58 -1.65
N PRO A 185 -11.62 0.58 -0.87
CA PRO A 185 -12.49 -0.24 -0.05
C PRO A 185 -13.22 0.59 1.02
N CYS A 186 -14.52 0.33 1.17
CA CYS A 186 -15.29 0.87 2.30
C CYS A 186 -14.92 0.17 3.61
N VAL A 187 -15.46 0.65 4.75
CA VAL A 187 -15.19 0.08 6.10
C VAL A 187 -15.44 -1.41 6.18
N MET A 188 -16.56 -1.90 5.61
CA MET A 188 -16.91 -3.33 5.60
C MET A 188 -15.85 -4.14 4.86
N CYS A 189 -15.49 -3.73 3.65
CA CYS A 189 -14.52 -4.43 2.81
C CYS A 189 -13.10 -4.35 3.39
N ALA A 190 -12.68 -3.16 3.88
CA ALA A 190 -11.37 -2.99 4.53
C ALA A 190 -11.23 -3.92 5.74
N SER A 191 -12.27 -4.01 6.57
CA SER A 191 -12.28 -4.94 7.71
C SER A 191 -12.18 -6.40 7.25
N ALA A 192 -12.93 -6.80 6.23
CA ALA A 192 -12.87 -8.16 5.70
C ALA A 192 -11.49 -8.50 5.11
N LEU A 193 -10.87 -7.57 4.36
CA LEU A 193 -9.52 -7.71 3.80
C LEU A 193 -8.47 -7.92 4.90
N ILE A 194 -8.55 -7.13 5.98
CA ILE A 194 -7.67 -7.27 7.15
C ILE A 194 -7.89 -8.62 7.84
N GLN A 195 -9.14 -9.03 8.06
CA GLN A 195 -9.46 -10.32 8.70
C GLN A 195 -9.05 -11.51 7.84
N ALA A 196 -9.15 -11.41 6.52
CA ALA A 196 -8.65 -12.41 5.58
C ALA A 196 -7.12 -12.47 5.52
N ARG A 197 -6.41 -11.51 6.13
CA ARG A 197 -4.94 -11.42 6.17
C ARG A 197 -4.29 -11.34 4.79
N VAL A 198 -4.92 -10.65 3.85
CA VAL A 198 -4.27 -10.43 2.56
C VAL A 198 -2.97 -9.64 2.74
N ALA A 199 -1.97 -9.91 1.93
CA ALA A 199 -0.67 -9.26 2.05
C ALA A 199 -0.73 -7.80 1.58
N ARG A 200 -1.41 -7.56 0.46
CA ARG A 200 -1.49 -6.24 -0.17
C ARG A 200 -2.89 -5.97 -0.69
N VAL A 201 -3.33 -4.73 -0.57
CA VAL A 201 -4.53 -4.19 -1.21
C VAL A 201 -4.08 -3.08 -2.17
N ILE A 202 -4.48 -3.21 -3.42
CA ILE A 202 -4.17 -2.28 -4.49
C ILE A 202 -5.50 -1.76 -5.04
N PHE A 203 -5.77 -0.45 -4.91
CA PHE A 203 -7.02 0.09 -5.43
C PHE A 203 -6.80 1.12 -6.54
N GLY A 204 -7.84 1.34 -7.33
CA GLY A 204 -7.83 2.27 -8.45
C GLY A 204 -8.17 3.69 -8.00
N ALA A 205 -9.44 4.03 -7.96
CA ALA A 205 -9.94 5.36 -7.61
C ALA A 205 -10.22 5.51 -6.12
N ASP A 206 -10.01 6.71 -5.59
CA ASP A 206 -10.42 7.08 -4.24
C ASP A 206 -11.95 7.11 -4.10
N GLU A 207 -12.47 6.77 -2.90
CA GLU A 207 -13.89 6.86 -2.55
C GLU A 207 -14.11 7.96 -1.48
N PRO A 208 -14.49 9.18 -1.90
CA PRO A 208 -14.55 10.33 -0.99
C PRO A 208 -15.73 10.32 -0.01
N LYS A 209 -16.61 9.31 -0.05
CA LYS A 209 -17.79 9.23 0.83
C LYS A 209 -17.68 8.14 1.90
N THR A 210 -17.09 7.01 1.56
CA THR A 210 -17.06 5.82 2.43
C THR A 210 -15.70 5.10 2.44
N GLY A 211 -14.70 5.68 1.78
CA GLY A 211 -13.36 5.10 1.67
C GLY A 211 -12.68 4.91 3.01
N ALA A 212 -12.07 3.77 3.21
CA ALA A 212 -11.45 3.37 4.47
C ALA A 212 -9.95 3.04 4.35
N ALA A 213 -9.32 3.51 3.27
CA ALA A 213 -7.88 3.38 3.03
C ALA A 213 -7.19 4.76 2.89
N GLY A 214 -7.76 5.79 3.51
CA GLY A 214 -7.19 7.15 3.59
C GLY A 214 -8.14 8.28 3.20
N SER A 215 -9.21 8.04 2.41
CA SER A 215 -10.10 9.12 1.98
C SER A 215 -10.95 9.68 3.13
N ILE A 216 -11.61 8.85 3.92
CA ILE A 216 -12.45 9.27 5.06
C ILE A 216 -11.83 8.82 6.38
N ILE A 217 -11.48 7.56 6.47
CA ILE A 217 -10.72 6.98 7.57
C ILE A 217 -9.64 6.07 6.99
N ASP A 218 -8.66 5.70 7.81
CA ASP A 218 -7.63 4.74 7.42
C ASP A 218 -7.61 3.55 8.40
N LEU A 219 -8.34 2.49 8.05
CA LEU A 219 -8.35 1.25 8.83
C LEU A 219 -7.05 0.46 8.67
N PHE A 220 -6.34 0.63 7.54
CA PHE A 220 -5.07 -0.05 7.29
C PHE A 220 -3.93 0.56 8.11
N ALA A 221 -4.02 1.84 8.49
CA ALA A 221 -3.12 2.48 9.43
C ALA A 221 -3.45 2.17 10.91
N ALA A 222 -4.63 1.62 11.21
CA ALA A 222 -5.05 1.32 12.56
C ALA A 222 -4.29 0.11 13.13
N HIS A 223 -3.13 0.36 13.75
CA HIS A 223 -2.21 -0.67 14.25
C HIS A 223 -2.86 -1.71 15.18
N GLY A 224 -3.90 -1.32 15.94
CA GLY A 224 -4.62 -2.24 16.82
C GLY A 224 -5.33 -3.39 16.10
N ILE A 225 -5.75 -3.17 14.85
CA ILE A 225 -6.51 -4.14 14.06
C ILE A 225 -5.76 -4.66 12.82
N ASN A 226 -4.88 -3.85 12.23
CA ASN A 226 -4.09 -4.24 11.06
C ASN A 226 -2.59 -4.35 11.40
N LYS A 227 -2.02 -5.54 11.22
CA LYS A 227 -0.59 -5.82 11.45
C LYS A 227 0.13 -6.41 10.25
N HIS A 228 -0.56 -6.60 9.13
CA HIS A 228 -0.01 -7.40 8.02
C HIS A 228 -0.42 -6.96 6.62
N THR A 229 -1.53 -6.23 6.46
CA THR A 229 -2.04 -5.83 5.14
C THR A 229 -1.52 -4.44 4.79
N ALA A 230 -0.67 -4.33 3.78
CA ALA A 230 -0.23 -3.06 3.23
C ALA A 230 -1.19 -2.60 2.13
N VAL A 231 -1.35 -1.28 1.96
CA VAL A 231 -2.28 -0.71 0.98
C VAL A 231 -1.58 0.33 0.10
N THR A 232 -1.98 0.39 -1.17
CA THR A 232 -1.63 1.46 -2.10
C THR A 232 -2.79 1.75 -3.04
N GLY A 233 -2.97 3.00 -3.43
CA GLY A 233 -4.01 3.44 -4.36
C GLY A 233 -3.46 4.08 -5.64
N GLY A 234 -4.36 4.49 -6.52
CA GLY A 234 -4.03 5.25 -7.73
C GLY A 234 -3.67 4.41 -8.95
N ILE A 235 -3.82 3.08 -8.91
CA ILE A 235 -3.49 2.23 -10.05
C ILE A 235 -4.63 2.25 -11.07
N LEU A 236 -4.34 2.76 -12.28
CA LEU A 236 -5.34 3.04 -13.32
C LEU A 236 -6.52 3.90 -12.80
N GLU A 237 -6.22 4.84 -11.90
CA GLU A 237 -7.22 5.68 -11.23
C GLU A 237 -8.20 6.31 -12.22
N LYS A 238 -7.68 6.87 -13.31
CA LYS A 238 -8.48 7.59 -14.31
C LYS A 238 -9.50 6.66 -14.99
N GLU A 239 -9.11 5.46 -15.36
CA GLU A 239 -9.98 4.46 -15.97
C GLU A 239 -11.06 4.00 -14.98
N CYS A 240 -10.68 3.70 -13.75
CA CYS A 240 -11.60 3.29 -12.68
C CYS A 240 -12.63 4.39 -12.39
N ARG A 241 -12.19 5.62 -12.24
CA ARG A 241 -13.05 6.79 -12.00
C ARG A 241 -13.99 7.05 -13.18
N THR A 242 -13.50 6.90 -14.41
CA THR A 242 -14.29 7.15 -15.63
C THR A 242 -15.47 6.18 -15.71
N LEU A 243 -15.26 4.91 -15.46
CA LEU A 243 -16.31 3.89 -15.48
C LEU A 243 -17.43 4.20 -14.47
N LEU A 244 -17.07 4.54 -13.23
CA LEU A 244 -18.02 4.98 -12.20
C LEU A 244 -18.81 6.22 -12.61
N GLN A 245 -18.14 7.25 -13.15
CA GLN A 245 -18.77 8.49 -13.57
C GLN A 245 -19.73 8.29 -14.75
N GLN A 246 -19.39 7.42 -15.69
CA GLN A 246 -20.27 7.08 -16.83
C GLN A 246 -21.57 6.44 -16.33
N PHE A 247 -21.45 5.42 -15.48
CA PHE A 247 -22.59 4.73 -14.90
C PHE A 247 -23.55 5.68 -14.17
N PHE A 248 -23.03 6.55 -13.29
CA PHE A 248 -23.88 7.49 -12.57
C PHE A 248 -24.47 8.60 -13.45
N ARG A 249 -23.80 9.00 -14.54
CA ARG A 249 -24.36 9.92 -15.53
C ARG A 249 -25.54 9.29 -16.28
N GLU A 250 -25.42 8.04 -16.67
CA GLU A 250 -26.50 7.30 -17.33
C GLU A 250 -27.70 7.11 -16.40
N LYS A 251 -27.46 6.64 -15.18
CA LYS A 251 -28.54 6.49 -14.18
C LYS A 251 -29.33 7.78 -13.95
N ARG A 252 -28.65 8.95 -13.89
CA ARG A 252 -29.34 10.25 -13.72
C ARG A 252 -30.17 10.68 -14.93
N ARG A 253 -29.86 10.20 -16.13
CA ARG A 253 -30.65 10.50 -17.34
C ARG A 253 -31.96 9.72 -17.39
N PHE A 254 -32.05 8.60 -16.71
CA PHE A 254 -33.21 7.72 -16.70
C PHE A 254 -34.02 7.79 -15.40
N GLN A 255 -33.65 8.63 -14.44
CA GLN A 255 -34.50 8.95 -13.28
C GLN A 255 -35.36 10.19 -13.65
N PRO A 256 -36.72 10.07 -13.60
CA PRO A 256 -37.63 11.18 -13.87
C PRO A 256 -37.54 12.29 -12.83
#